data_5473db25029877b863b22d3c4256d1cc
#
_entry.id   5473db25029877b863b22d3c4256d1cc
#
_cell.length_a   1.000
_cell.length_b   1.000
_cell.length_c   1.000
_cell.angle_alpha   90.00
_cell.angle_beta   90.00
_cell.angle_gamma   90.00
#
_symmetry.space_group_name_H-M   'P 1'
#
loop_
_entity.id
_entity.type
_entity.pdbx_description
1 polymer ?
#
loop_
_entity_poly.entity_id
_entity_poly.type
_entity_poly.pdbx_seq_one_letter_code
_entity_poly.pdbx_strand_id
1 'polypeptide(L)'
;LSRGLGDVYKRQKYNDREGIVIDTRFNGGGRLHEDIEILFSGKKYFTQVVRGREACDMPSRRWNKPSIMLQCEANYSNAHGTPWVYSHQKLGKLVGMPVPGTMTSVSWETLQDPSLVFGIPIIGYQLPDGSYLENTQLEPDIKVANAPETVVQGEDTQLKVAVDELLKEIDGK
;
A
#
# COMPACT_ATOMS: atom_id res chain seq x y z
N LEU A 1 -6.54 -10.02 -18.40
CA LEU A 1 -7.36 -9.45 -17.32
C LEU A 1 -6.74 -8.11 -16.93
N SER A 2 -7.52 -7.02 -17.03
CA SER A 2 -7.04 -5.73 -16.54
C SER A 2 -6.77 -5.83 -15.02
N ARG A 3 -5.70 -5.21 -14.53
CA ARG A 3 -5.34 -5.24 -13.11
C ARG A 3 -6.53 -4.85 -12.22
N GLY A 4 -7.33 -3.84 -12.61
CA GLY A 4 -8.50 -3.39 -11.86
C GLY A 4 -9.61 -4.43 -11.66
N LEU A 5 -9.84 -5.34 -12.60
CA LEU A 5 -10.82 -6.43 -12.43
C LEU A 5 -10.33 -7.49 -11.43
N GLY A 6 -9.03 -7.77 -11.38
CA GLY A 6 -8.44 -8.67 -10.39
C GLY A 6 -8.60 -8.15 -8.96
N ASP A 7 -8.43 -6.84 -8.76
CA ASP A 7 -8.53 -6.21 -7.46
C ASP A 7 -9.99 -6.13 -6.97
N VAL A 8 -10.94 -5.85 -7.86
CA VAL A 8 -12.37 -5.90 -7.55
C VAL A 8 -12.80 -7.31 -7.13
N TYR A 9 -12.35 -8.35 -7.85
CA TYR A 9 -12.68 -9.73 -7.52
C TYR A 9 -12.10 -10.17 -6.17
N LYS A 10 -10.83 -9.87 -5.90
CA LYS A 10 -10.19 -10.16 -4.60
C LYS A 10 -10.91 -9.47 -3.45
N ARG A 11 -11.27 -8.20 -3.62
CA ARG A 11 -12.03 -7.45 -2.62
C ARG A 11 -13.38 -8.08 -2.31
N GLN A 12 -14.16 -8.48 -3.33
CA GLN A 12 -15.45 -9.13 -3.14
C GLN A 12 -15.34 -10.40 -2.31
N LYS A 13 -14.27 -11.18 -2.52
CA LYS A 13 -14.00 -12.42 -1.80
C LYS A 13 -13.75 -12.21 -0.29
N TYR A 14 -13.20 -11.05 0.10
CA TYR A 14 -12.79 -10.78 1.48
C TYR A 14 -13.58 -9.64 2.15
N ASN A 15 -14.68 -9.20 1.52
CA ASN A 15 -15.46 -8.08 2.03
C ASN A 15 -16.19 -8.36 3.36
N ASP A 16 -16.35 -9.62 3.72
CA ASP A 16 -16.91 -10.10 4.99
C ASP A 16 -15.91 -10.09 6.16
N ARG A 17 -14.61 -9.90 5.88
CA ARG A 17 -13.56 -9.88 6.90
C ARG A 17 -13.59 -8.61 7.74
N GLU A 18 -13.12 -8.68 8.99
CA GLU A 18 -13.12 -7.56 9.93
C GLU A 18 -11.94 -6.61 9.76
N GLY A 19 -10.83 -7.11 9.22
CA GLY A 19 -9.64 -6.34 8.90
C GLY A 19 -8.85 -6.94 7.73
N ILE A 20 -7.86 -6.19 7.21
CA ILE A 20 -7.01 -6.62 6.10
C ILE A 20 -5.56 -6.19 6.31
N VAL A 21 -4.63 -7.11 6.03
CA VAL A 21 -3.22 -6.80 5.88
C VAL A 21 -2.91 -6.60 4.39
N ILE A 22 -2.31 -5.45 4.05
CA ILE A 22 -1.89 -5.11 2.69
C ILE A 22 -0.38 -5.33 2.62
N ASP A 23 0.05 -6.40 1.96
CA ASP A 23 1.47 -6.70 1.82
C ASP A 23 2.03 -6.08 0.53
N THR A 24 2.84 -5.02 0.67
CA THR A 24 3.52 -4.35 -0.43
C THR A 24 5.01 -4.64 -0.49
N ARG A 25 5.52 -5.52 0.34
CA ARG A 25 6.94 -5.85 0.40
C ARG A 25 7.44 -6.40 -0.94
N PHE A 26 8.68 -6.09 -1.26
CA PHE A 26 9.35 -6.50 -2.51
C PHE A 26 8.66 -6.03 -3.79
N ASN A 27 7.82 -5.02 -3.72
CA ASN A 27 7.15 -4.47 -4.90
C ASN A 27 8.10 -3.54 -5.66
N GLY A 28 8.28 -3.79 -6.95
CA GLY A 28 9.15 -3.01 -7.84
C GLY A 28 8.52 -1.72 -8.40
N GLY A 29 7.30 -1.38 -7.99
CA GLY A 29 6.63 -0.15 -8.43
C GLY A 29 5.44 -0.37 -9.36
N GLY A 30 5.10 0.65 -10.13
CA GLY A 30 3.92 0.68 -11.00
C GLY A 30 3.06 1.91 -10.76
N ARG A 31 1.73 1.72 -10.51
CA ARG A 31 0.77 2.82 -10.24
C ARG A 31 -0.29 2.43 -9.20
N LEU A 32 0.10 1.70 -8.17
CA LEU A 32 -0.84 1.14 -7.19
C LEU A 32 -1.39 2.19 -6.20
N HIS A 33 -0.67 3.30 -5.98
CA HIS A 33 -1.02 4.29 -4.95
C HIS A 33 -2.42 4.90 -5.14
N GLU A 34 -2.82 5.19 -6.38
CA GLU A 34 -4.15 5.73 -6.69
C GLU A 34 -5.27 4.72 -6.39
N ASP A 35 -5.05 3.45 -6.73
CA ASP A 35 -6.04 2.39 -6.46
C ASP A 35 -6.20 2.15 -4.95
N ILE A 36 -5.11 2.18 -4.20
CA ILE A 36 -5.12 2.07 -2.72
C ILE A 36 -5.85 3.28 -2.11
N GLU A 37 -5.54 4.48 -2.56
CA GLU A 37 -6.22 5.69 -2.08
C GLU A 37 -7.72 5.60 -2.31
N ILE A 38 -8.17 5.36 -3.54
CA ILE A 38 -9.59 5.26 -3.88
C ILE A 38 -10.30 4.17 -3.07
N LEU A 39 -9.65 3.01 -2.88
CA LEU A 39 -10.25 1.89 -2.17
C LEU A 39 -10.40 2.14 -0.67
N PHE A 40 -9.42 2.78 -0.05
CA PHE A 40 -9.33 2.90 1.42
C PHE A 40 -9.74 4.27 1.96
N SER A 41 -9.71 5.35 1.16
CA SER A 41 -10.02 6.72 1.62
C SER A 41 -11.50 7.10 1.54
N GLY A 42 -12.32 6.34 0.83
CA GLY A 42 -13.72 6.66 0.58
C GLY A 42 -14.55 6.81 1.86
N LYS A 43 -15.00 8.03 2.18
CA LYS A 43 -15.85 8.30 3.35
C LYS A 43 -17.31 7.99 3.03
N LYS A 44 -18.03 7.39 4.00
CA LYS A 44 -19.49 7.15 3.90
C LYS A 44 -20.20 8.47 3.70
N TYR A 45 -21.12 8.51 2.72
CA TYR A 45 -22.01 9.65 2.47
C TYR A 45 -23.49 9.27 2.41
N PHE A 46 -23.85 8.01 2.07
CA PHE A 46 -25.21 7.49 2.11
C PHE A 46 -25.25 6.07 2.67
N THR A 47 -26.42 5.68 3.20
CA THR A 47 -26.82 4.28 3.33
C THR A 47 -27.95 4.01 2.34
N GLN A 48 -27.78 3.00 1.49
CA GLN A 48 -28.82 2.54 0.59
C GLN A 48 -29.82 1.70 1.38
N VAL A 49 -31.09 2.09 1.30
CA VAL A 49 -32.17 1.42 2.01
C VAL A 49 -33.17 0.85 0.99
N VAL A 50 -33.49 -0.44 1.10
CA VAL A 50 -34.47 -1.12 0.25
C VAL A 50 -35.63 -1.59 1.12
N ARG A 51 -36.80 -1.00 0.87
CA ARG A 51 -38.03 -1.34 1.62
C ARG A 51 -37.88 -1.31 3.14
N GLY A 52 -37.20 -0.27 3.65
CA GLY A 52 -36.97 -0.07 5.08
C GLY A 52 -35.82 -0.89 5.67
N ARG A 53 -35.09 -1.67 4.88
CA ARG A 53 -33.91 -2.44 5.34
C ARG A 53 -32.64 -1.86 4.74
N GLU A 54 -31.63 -1.65 5.56
CA GLU A 54 -30.31 -1.25 5.08
C GLU A 54 -29.72 -2.32 4.18
N ALA A 55 -29.27 -1.93 2.99
CA ALA A 55 -28.67 -2.82 2.00
C ALA A 55 -27.16 -2.69 1.95
N CYS A 56 -26.62 -1.47 1.83
CA CYS A 56 -25.18 -1.21 1.85
C CYS A 56 -24.88 0.28 2.08
N ASP A 57 -23.69 0.56 2.54
CA ASP A 57 -23.16 1.92 2.60
C ASP A 57 -22.59 2.38 1.25
N MET A 58 -22.65 3.68 1.01
CA MET A 58 -22.08 4.29 -0.19
C MET A 58 -20.90 5.21 0.18
N PRO A 59 -19.79 5.17 -0.56
CA PRO A 59 -19.53 4.37 -1.76
C PRO A 59 -19.37 2.87 -1.43
N SER A 60 -20.09 2.02 -2.16
CA SER A 60 -20.10 0.57 -1.92
C SER A 60 -18.77 -0.13 -2.26
N ARG A 61 -17.87 0.56 -2.96
CA ARG A 61 -16.58 0.04 -3.43
C ARG A 61 -15.41 0.48 -2.57
N ARG A 62 -15.62 0.82 -1.32
CA ARG A 62 -14.55 1.19 -0.39
C ARG A 62 -14.29 0.10 0.64
N TRP A 63 -13.08 0.09 1.17
CA TRP A 63 -12.77 -0.61 2.40
C TRP A 63 -12.89 0.38 3.57
N ASN A 64 -13.76 0.12 4.52
CA ASN A 64 -14.07 1.01 5.65
C ASN A 64 -13.81 0.36 7.02
N LYS A 65 -13.08 -0.73 7.03
CA LYS A 65 -12.71 -1.49 8.21
C LYS A 65 -11.21 -1.32 8.48
N PRO A 66 -10.69 -1.73 9.65
CA PRO A 66 -9.28 -1.66 9.95
C PRO A 66 -8.40 -2.27 8.87
N SER A 67 -7.27 -1.64 8.61
CA SER A 67 -6.25 -2.14 7.70
C SER A 67 -4.87 -1.76 8.19
N ILE A 68 -3.88 -2.55 7.82
CA ILE A 68 -2.47 -2.32 8.13
C ILE A 68 -1.63 -2.68 6.90
N MET A 69 -0.55 -1.93 6.65
CA MET A 69 0.27 -2.15 5.46
C MET A 69 1.68 -2.58 5.85
N LEU A 70 2.17 -3.63 5.16
CA LEU A 70 3.55 -4.09 5.25
C LEU A 70 4.40 -3.44 4.17
N GLN A 71 5.58 -2.97 4.56
CA GLN A 71 6.60 -2.40 3.68
C GLN A 71 7.98 -2.94 4.00
N CYS A 72 8.93 -2.83 3.08
CA CYS A 72 10.31 -3.21 3.31
C CYS A 72 11.28 -2.36 2.48
N GLU A 73 12.57 -2.48 2.80
CA GLU A 73 13.67 -1.77 2.13
C GLU A 73 13.84 -2.11 0.65
N ALA A 74 13.24 -3.20 0.18
CA ALA A 74 13.24 -3.59 -1.25
C ALA A 74 12.08 -3.00 -2.05
N ASN A 75 11.20 -2.22 -1.42
CA ASN A 75 10.17 -1.48 -2.14
C ASN A 75 10.83 -0.40 -3.02
N TYR A 76 10.42 -0.32 -4.29
CA TYR A 76 11.04 0.56 -5.27
C TYR A 76 10.01 1.36 -6.08
N SER A 77 10.35 2.59 -6.48
CA SER A 77 9.51 3.44 -7.34
C SER A 77 8.12 3.69 -6.71
N ASN A 78 7.03 3.44 -7.41
CA ASN A 78 5.67 3.62 -6.87
C ASN A 78 5.39 2.79 -5.59
N ALA A 79 6.18 1.76 -5.30
CA ALA A 79 6.10 1.05 -4.03
C ALA A 79 6.68 1.84 -2.83
N HIS A 80 7.31 3.01 -3.06
CA HIS A 80 7.52 4.05 -2.07
C HIS A 80 6.29 4.97 -1.96
N GLY A 81 5.73 5.42 -3.09
CA GLY A 81 4.55 6.29 -3.10
C GLY A 81 3.31 5.64 -2.49
N THR A 82 3.14 4.34 -2.67
CA THR A 82 1.98 3.60 -2.13
C THR A 82 1.88 3.65 -0.60
N PRO A 83 2.88 3.22 0.18
CA PRO A 83 2.83 3.36 1.63
C PRO A 83 2.88 4.81 2.09
N TRP A 84 3.52 5.72 1.35
CA TRP A 84 3.49 7.14 1.67
C TRP A 84 2.06 7.70 1.61
N VAL A 85 1.31 7.43 0.53
CA VAL A 85 -0.10 7.86 0.39
C VAL A 85 -0.96 7.23 1.49
N TYR A 86 -0.76 5.95 1.78
CA TYR A 86 -1.48 5.23 2.81
C TYR A 86 -1.31 5.88 4.20
N SER A 87 -0.09 6.21 4.58
CA SER A 87 0.23 6.91 5.83
C SER A 87 -0.27 8.36 5.82
N HIS A 88 -0.03 9.12 4.74
CA HIS A 88 -0.44 10.51 4.60
C HIS A 88 -1.96 10.69 4.71
N GLN A 89 -2.74 9.78 4.13
CA GLN A 89 -4.19 9.75 4.21
C GLN A 89 -4.71 9.16 5.53
N LYS A 90 -3.82 8.71 6.43
CA LYS A 90 -4.16 8.09 7.73
C LYS A 90 -5.09 6.89 7.58
N LEU A 91 -4.84 6.03 6.61
CA LEU A 91 -5.66 4.86 6.30
C LEU A 91 -5.40 3.70 7.25
N GLY A 92 -4.23 3.65 7.87
CA GLY A 92 -3.80 2.67 8.85
C GLY A 92 -2.31 2.82 9.15
N LYS A 93 -1.74 1.89 9.91
CA LYS A 93 -0.33 1.89 10.28
C LYS A 93 0.54 1.19 9.23
N LEU A 94 1.79 1.63 9.14
CA LEU A 94 2.86 0.99 8.37
C LEU A 94 3.71 0.11 9.29
N VAL A 95 3.96 -1.13 8.87
CA VAL A 95 4.79 -2.09 9.61
C VAL A 95 5.90 -2.62 8.71
N GLY A 96 7.08 -2.79 9.24
CA GLY A 96 8.22 -3.38 8.53
C GLY A 96 9.48 -2.55 8.61
N MET A 97 10.17 -2.39 7.50
CA MET A 97 11.42 -1.65 7.42
C MET A 97 11.26 -0.37 6.58
N PRO A 98 12.13 0.63 6.78
CA PRO A 98 12.08 1.86 6.01
C PRO A 98 12.17 1.62 4.50
N VAL A 99 11.36 2.35 3.74
CA VAL A 99 11.41 2.33 2.27
C VAL A 99 12.36 3.41 1.78
N PRO A 100 13.33 3.10 0.90
CA PRO A 100 14.19 4.09 0.28
C PRO A 100 13.41 5.10 -0.57
N GLY A 101 13.92 6.32 -0.65
CA GLY A 101 13.32 7.40 -1.44
C GLY A 101 13.57 7.26 -2.93
N THR A 102 12.82 6.44 -3.63
CA THR A 102 13.00 6.13 -5.05
C THR A 102 11.70 6.28 -5.83
N MET A 103 11.17 7.49 -5.94
CA MET A 103 9.85 7.72 -6.53
C MET A 103 9.89 8.34 -7.95
N THR A 104 10.99 8.94 -8.37
CA THR A 104 11.11 9.58 -9.69
C THR A 104 10.90 8.58 -10.83
N SER A 105 10.01 8.91 -11.78
CA SER A 105 9.82 8.12 -12.99
C SER A 105 10.83 8.50 -14.08
N VAL A 106 11.26 7.52 -14.86
CA VAL A 106 12.29 7.67 -15.88
C VAL A 106 11.76 7.33 -17.27
N SER A 107 12.35 7.96 -18.31
CA SER A 107 12.31 7.49 -19.68
C SER A 107 13.52 6.59 -19.94
N TRP A 108 13.27 5.42 -20.50
CA TRP A 108 14.33 4.46 -20.78
C TRP A 108 14.87 4.64 -22.20
N GLU A 109 16.17 4.89 -22.32
CA GLU A 109 16.88 5.05 -23.59
C GLU A 109 17.86 3.90 -23.79
N THR A 110 17.78 3.26 -24.94
CA THR A 110 18.74 2.23 -25.34
C THR A 110 19.96 2.89 -25.97
N LEU A 111 21.14 2.59 -25.47
CA LEU A 111 22.40 3.18 -25.96
C LEU A 111 22.86 2.54 -27.27
N GLN A 112 23.98 3.01 -27.82
CA GLN A 112 24.58 2.46 -29.07
C GLN A 112 24.87 0.95 -28.93
N ASP A 113 25.33 0.52 -27.76
CA ASP A 113 25.34 -0.89 -27.40
C ASP A 113 23.93 -1.24 -26.89
N PRO A 114 23.16 -2.07 -27.61
CA PRO A 114 21.76 -2.37 -27.26
C PRO A 114 21.62 -3.21 -25.98
N SER A 115 22.71 -3.73 -25.43
CA SER A 115 22.71 -4.38 -24.11
C SER A 115 22.68 -3.37 -22.96
N LEU A 116 22.93 -2.10 -23.22
CA LEU A 116 22.96 -1.02 -22.24
C LEU A 116 21.72 -0.13 -22.38
N VAL A 117 21.08 0.11 -21.24
CA VAL A 117 19.88 0.96 -21.14
C VAL A 117 20.11 2.00 -20.06
N PHE A 118 19.74 3.25 -20.34
CA PHE A 118 19.86 4.36 -19.40
C PHE A 118 18.49 4.95 -19.07
N GLY A 119 18.20 5.15 -17.80
CA GLY A 119 16.97 5.78 -17.32
C GLY A 119 17.16 7.27 -17.10
N ILE A 120 16.49 8.12 -17.90
CA ILE A 120 16.53 9.58 -17.77
C ILE A 120 15.37 10.00 -16.86
N PRO A 121 15.61 10.63 -15.69
CA PRO A 121 14.55 11.14 -14.82
C PRO A 121 13.72 12.22 -15.52
N ILE A 122 12.39 12.02 -15.59
CA ILE A 122 11.49 12.95 -16.31
C ILE A 122 10.26 13.38 -15.48
N ILE A 123 9.85 12.60 -14.48
CA ILE A 123 8.69 12.91 -13.66
C ILE A 123 9.07 12.83 -12.18
N GLY A 124 9.04 13.97 -11.49
CA GLY A 124 9.14 14.04 -10.04
C GLY A 124 7.77 14.16 -9.39
N TYR A 125 7.65 13.71 -8.14
CA TYR A 125 6.42 13.80 -7.36
C TYR A 125 6.62 14.82 -6.24
N GLN A 126 6.08 16.01 -6.45
CA GLN A 126 6.21 17.13 -5.54
C GLN A 126 5.11 17.11 -4.47
N LEU A 127 5.50 17.30 -3.24
CA LEU A 127 4.61 17.42 -2.09
C LEU A 127 4.03 18.86 -1.99
N PRO A 128 2.94 19.05 -1.21
CA PRO A 128 2.34 20.38 -1.05
C PRO A 128 3.28 21.45 -0.48
N ASP A 129 4.31 21.07 0.26
CA ASP A 129 5.33 21.96 0.81
C ASP A 129 6.46 22.30 -0.19
N GLY A 130 6.39 21.77 -1.42
CA GLY A 130 7.36 21.98 -2.48
C GLY A 130 8.55 21.01 -2.48
N SER A 131 8.68 20.14 -1.47
CA SER A 131 9.69 19.08 -1.45
C SER A 131 9.31 17.93 -2.39
N TYR A 132 10.22 16.97 -2.60
CA TYR A 132 9.98 15.80 -3.45
C TYR A 132 10.11 14.52 -2.66
N LEU A 133 9.34 13.49 -3.04
CA LEU A 133 9.46 12.16 -2.45
C LEU A 133 10.79 11.48 -2.75
N GLU A 134 11.44 11.86 -3.85
CA GLU A 134 12.77 11.34 -4.21
C GLU A 134 13.80 11.68 -3.11
N ASN A 135 14.67 10.72 -2.79
CA ASN A 135 15.66 10.80 -1.71
C ASN A 135 15.09 11.01 -0.30
N THR A 136 13.79 10.77 -0.12
CA THR A 136 13.12 10.86 1.19
C THR A 136 12.73 9.48 1.68
N GLN A 137 13.44 8.97 2.68
CA GLN A 137 13.14 7.68 3.28
C GLN A 137 11.80 7.71 4.01
N LEU A 138 10.98 6.68 3.83
CA LEU A 138 9.70 6.52 4.54
C LEU A 138 9.86 5.54 5.70
N GLU A 139 9.81 6.04 6.92
CA GLU A 139 9.83 5.22 8.13
C GLU A 139 8.46 4.54 8.36
N PRO A 140 8.42 3.29 8.83
CA PRO A 140 7.19 2.66 9.29
C PRO A 140 6.80 3.15 10.69
N ASP A 141 5.50 3.05 11.02
CA ASP A 141 5.02 3.31 12.39
C ASP A 141 5.56 2.26 13.36
N ILE A 142 5.70 1.01 12.90
CA ILE A 142 6.23 -0.11 13.68
C ILE A 142 7.41 -0.71 12.91
N LYS A 143 8.63 -0.41 13.38
CA LYS A 143 9.86 -0.91 12.75
C LYS A 143 10.16 -2.32 13.23
N VAL A 144 10.14 -3.27 12.31
CA VAL A 144 10.44 -4.68 12.56
C VAL A 144 11.06 -5.33 11.32
N ALA A 145 12.16 -6.04 11.51
CA ALA A 145 12.83 -6.79 10.45
C ALA A 145 12.48 -8.28 10.54
N ASN A 146 12.52 -8.96 9.41
CA ASN A 146 12.58 -10.41 9.36
C ASN A 146 14.04 -10.85 9.45
N ALA A 147 14.41 -11.53 10.53
CA ALA A 147 15.74 -12.08 10.67
C ALA A 147 15.95 -13.26 9.69
N PRO A 148 17.11 -13.35 9.01
CA PRO A 148 17.35 -14.46 8.06
C PRO A 148 17.14 -15.84 8.67
N GLU A 149 17.49 -16.00 9.93
CA GLU A 149 17.36 -17.26 10.67
C GLU A 149 15.89 -17.71 10.82
N THR A 150 14.97 -16.77 11.01
CA THR A 150 13.54 -17.08 11.15
C THR A 150 12.87 -17.29 9.79
N VAL A 151 13.30 -16.54 8.77
CA VAL A 151 12.78 -16.68 7.40
C VAL A 151 13.05 -18.07 6.83
N VAL A 152 14.24 -18.63 7.03
CA VAL A 152 14.57 -19.98 6.54
C VAL A 152 13.77 -21.09 7.27
N GLN A 153 13.20 -20.77 8.42
CA GLN A 153 12.28 -21.65 9.15
C GLN A 153 10.82 -21.46 8.75
N GLY A 154 10.54 -20.54 7.82
CA GLY A 154 9.21 -20.23 7.35
C GLY A 154 8.44 -19.25 8.25
N GLU A 155 9.11 -18.57 9.18
CA GLU A 155 8.51 -17.57 10.05
C GLU A 155 8.57 -16.18 9.42
N ASP A 156 7.47 -15.45 9.48
CA ASP A 156 7.36 -14.06 9.04
C ASP A 156 7.01 -13.17 10.24
N THR A 157 8.05 -12.64 10.89
CA THR A 157 7.92 -11.78 12.07
C THR A 157 7.18 -10.48 11.74
N GLN A 158 7.42 -9.89 10.57
CA GLN A 158 6.75 -8.68 10.13
C GLN A 158 5.25 -8.91 9.98
N LEU A 159 4.85 -10.00 9.31
CA LEU A 159 3.44 -10.35 9.14
C LEU A 159 2.79 -10.64 10.50
N LYS A 160 3.46 -11.36 11.38
CA LYS A 160 2.97 -11.64 12.73
C LYS A 160 2.69 -10.35 13.50
N VAL A 161 3.64 -9.43 13.53
CA VAL A 161 3.48 -8.13 14.23
C VAL A 161 2.34 -7.32 13.61
N ALA A 162 2.21 -7.30 12.29
CA ALA A 162 1.12 -6.60 11.62
C ALA A 162 -0.24 -7.20 11.97
N VAL A 163 -0.37 -8.52 12.02
CA VAL A 163 -1.61 -9.19 12.42
C VAL A 163 -1.93 -8.92 13.87
N ASP A 164 -0.95 -9.05 14.78
CA ASP A 164 -1.14 -8.80 16.22
C ASP A 164 -1.60 -7.35 16.47
N GLU A 165 -1.05 -6.38 15.74
CA GLU A 165 -1.43 -4.98 15.85
C GLU A 165 -2.82 -4.69 15.27
N LEU A 166 -3.16 -5.30 14.14
CA LEU A 166 -4.47 -5.19 13.52
C LEU A 166 -5.57 -5.78 14.41
N LEU A 167 -5.30 -6.91 15.06
CA LEU A 167 -6.23 -7.54 16.01
C LEU A 167 -6.49 -6.66 17.22
N LYS A 168 -5.47 -5.99 17.76
CA LYS A 168 -5.66 -5.01 18.84
C LYS A 168 -6.60 -3.86 18.44
N GLU A 169 -6.50 -3.41 17.18
CA GLU A 169 -7.39 -2.37 16.68
C GLU A 169 -8.84 -2.86 16.53
N ILE A 170 -9.03 -4.12 16.10
CA ILE A 170 -10.34 -4.74 15.95
C ILE A 170 -10.98 -5.00 17.32
N ASP A 171 -10.23 -5.59 18.24
CA ASP A 171 -10.71 -5.98 19.58
C ASP A 171 -10.91 -4.77 20.50
N GLY A 172 -10.23 -3.67 20.25
CA GLY A 172 -10.32 -2.42 21.01
C GLY A 172 -11.55 -1.57 20.71
N LYS A 173 -12.40 -2.03 19.80
CA LYS A 173 -13.71 -1.41 19.49
C LYS A 173 -14.80 -2.08 20.29
#